data_73c2da01649697a57792f7ceb1f81da1
#
_entry.id   73c2da01649697a57792f7ceb1f81da1
#
_cell.length_a   1.000
_cell.length_b   1.000
_cell.length_c   1.000
_cell.angle_alpha   90.00
_cell.angle_beta   90.00
_cell.angle_gamma   90.00
#
_symmetry.space_group_name_H-M   'P 1'
#
loop_
_entity.id
_entity.type
_entity.pdbx_description
1 polymer ?
#
loop_
_entity_poly.entity_id
_entity_poly.type
_entity_poly.pdbx_seq_one_letter_code
_entity_poly.pdbx_strand_id
1 'polypeptide(L)'
;MKKWSIAAALFLSFLVGPLHADEKIAVGGSGGMLEEMQDLARAYMAKHQGDKVEVIADAMSTTGGLEGLKSGRLSIGLVTRAPKDDEKAVVVYRVMGRAIVGIGVHKNMPVTGLSESQLCDVFSGRIKLWKEVGGAEGKITVIARKADDNNEQNLRSKVACFKDLKFTADAIMLVRGNELMDAIDRRPGTIGIVSSGSVLSQRPNIKLLAVGGVAPSPENVQSGKYKFYNERGIITLGAPQGAAKRLLDFAATPEGQKILSGRGMIPVL
;
A
#
# COMPACT_ATOMS: atom_id res chain seq x y z
N MET A 1 49.07 69.38 -12.68
CA MET A 1 48.86 68.16 -11.82
C MET A 1 47.41 67.76 -11.86
N LYS A 2 46.99 66.72 -12.70
CA LYS A 2 45.63 66.27 -12.86
C LYS A 2 45.46 65.02 -11.96
N LYS A 3 44.57 65.09 -10.97
CA LYS A 3 44.16 63.98 -10.10
C LYS A 3 43.10 63.12 -10.82
N TRP A 4 43.40 61.90 -11.09
CA TRP A 4 42.42 60.91 -11.56
C TRP A 4 41.79 60.22 -10.36
N SER A 5 40.48 60.37 -10.19
CA SER A 5 39.68 59.58 -9.23
C SER A 5 39.22 58.28 -9.90
N ILE A 6 39.65 57.16 -9.38
CA ILE A 6 39.20 55.83 -9.80
C ILE A 6 37.94 55.52 -8.99
N ALA A 7 36.79 55.49 -9.65
CA ALA A 7 35.53 55.05 -9.06
C ALA A 7 35.51 53.47 -9.16
N ALA A 8 35.59 52.83 -8.01
CA ALA A 8 35.41 51.36 -7.94
C ALA A 8 33.91 51.05 -8.00
N ALA A 9 33.48 50.47 -9.12
CA ALA A 9 32.11 49.91 -9.25
C ALA A 9 32.03 48.56 -8.56
N LEU A 10 31.35 48.47 -7.43
CA LEU A 10 30.99 47.20 -6.77
C LEU A 10 29.92 46.53 -7.60
N PHE A 11 30.27 45.44 -8.31
CA PHE A 11 29.29 44.53 -8.91
C PHE A 11 28.73 43.64 -7.79
N LEU A 12 27.49 43.94 -7.33
CA LEU A 12 26.70 43.04 -6.49
C LEU A 12 26.14 41.94 -7.40
N SER A 13 26.81 40.79 -7.45
CA SER A 13 26.28 39.58 -8.10
C SER A 13 25.12 39.03 -7.25
N PHE A 14 23.91 39.35 -7.61
CA PHE A 14 22.73 38.64 -7.09
C PHE A 14 22.79 37.21 -7.62
N LEU A 15 23.12 36.27 -6.75
CA LEU A 15 22.86 34.84 -6.96
C LEU A 15 21.34 34.62 -6.99
N VAL A 16 20.74 34.77 -8.17
CA VAL A 16 19.37 34.30 -8.40
C VAL A 16 19.46 32.78 -8.44
N GLY A 17 19.19 32.15 -7.31
CA GLY A 17 18.93 30.71 -7.29
C GLY A 17 17.76 30.39 -8.24
N PRO A 18 17.68 29.17 -8.79
CA PRO A 18 16.60 28.81 -9.70
C PRO A 18 15.26 29.03 -8.98
N LEU A 19 14.47 30.01 -9.42
CA LEU A 19 13.07 30.17 -9.03
C LEU A 19 12.35 28.92 -9.53
N HIS A 20 12.13 27.96 -8.66
CA HIS A 20 11.19 26.87 -8.95
C HIS A 20 9.80 27.51 -8.86
N ALA A 21 9.11 27.53 -9.99
CA ALA A 21 7.70 27.93 -10.00
C ALA A 21 6.91 27.01 -9.07
N ASP A 22 6.04 27.57 -8.25
CA ASP A 22 5.10 26.83 -7.43
C ASP A 22 4.27 25.90 -8.30
N GLU A 23 4.34 24.59 -8.06
CA GLU A 23 3.61 23.61 -8.82
C GLU A 23 2.60 22.88 -7.95
N LYS A 24 1.39 22.71 -8.48
CA LYS A 24 0.36 21.87 -7.85
C LYS A 24 0.29 20.54 -8.55
N ILE A 25 0.42 19.45 -7.79
CA ILE A 25 0.23 18.08 -8.26
C ILE A 25 -0.89 17.39 -7.50
N ALA A 26 -1.73 16.66 -8.21
CA ALA A 26 -2.79 15.85 -7.66
C ALA A 26 -2.36 14.37 -7.68
N VAL A 27 -2.52 13.69 -6.55
CA VAL A 27 -2.18 12.29 -6.34
C VAL A 27 -3.42 11.55 -5.90
N GLY A 28 -3.73 10.41 -6.51
CA GLY A 28 -4.92 9.63 -6.15
C GLY A 28 -4.91 8.25 -6.75
N GLY A 29 -5.88 7.41 -6.39
CA GLY A 29 -6.00 6.05 -6.91
C GLY A 29 -6.34 5.03 -5.83
N SER A 30 -5.57 3.94 -5.73
CA SER A 30 -5.85 2.85 -4.81
C SER A 30 -5.81 3.28 -3.34
N GLY A 31 -6.89 3.00 -2.61
CA GLY A 31 -7.03 3.31 -1.18
C GLY A 31 -5.96 2.69 -0.29
N GLY A 32 -5.33 1.59 -0.75
CA GLY A 32 -4.27 0.94 0.01
C GLY A 32 -2.93 1.70 0.04
N MET A 33 -2.83 2.88 -0.57
CA MET A 33 -1.64 3.73 -0.56
C MET A 33 -1.91 5.18 -0.14
N LEU A 34 -3.16 5.53 0.15
CA LEU A 34 -3.53 6.94 0.41
C LEU A 34 -2.86 7.48 1.67
N GLU A 35 -2.85 6.73 2.76
CA GLU A 35 -2.28 7.18 4.03
C GLU A 35 -0.76 7.36 3.93
N GLU A 36 -0.06 6.41 3.29
CA GLU A 36 1.37 6.49 3.03
C GLU A 36 1.72 7.75 2.23
N MET A 37 0.92 8.01 1.18
CA MET A 37 1.14 9.18 0.32
C MET A 37 0.76 10.49 0.99
N GLN A 38 -0.25 10.51 1.87
CA GLN A 38 -0.58 11.69 2.66
C GLN A 38 0.54 12.07 3.63
N ASP A 39 1.12 11.07 4.32
CA ASP A 39 2.24 11.32 5.24
C ASP A 39 3.49 11.78 4.46
N LEU A 40 3.79 11.13 3.34
CA LEU A 40 4.90 11.50 2.47
C LEU A 40 4.73 12.92 1.91
N ALA A 41 3.53 13.26 1.43
CA ALA A 41 3.22 14.58 0.89
C ALA A 41 3.36 15.69 1.95
N ARG A 42 2.90 15.44 3.18
CA ARG A 42 3.08 16.39 4.29
C ARG A 42 4.55 16.64 4.60
N ALA A 43 5.35 15.59 4.72
CA ALA A 43 6.79 15.71 5.00
C ALA A 43 7.53 16.39 3.84
N TYR A 44 7.17 16.07 2.60
CA TYR A 44 7.72 16.72 1.41
C TYR A 44 7.43 18.21 1.38
N MET A 45 6.17 18.61 1.53
CA MET A 45 5.75 20.03 1.50
C MET A 45 6.36 20.85 2.62
N ALA A 46 6.67 20.26 3.77
CA ALA A 46 7.38 20.94 4.86
C ALA A 46 8.80 21.40 4.45
N LYS A 47 9.41 20.73 3.46
CA LYS A 47 10.76 21.04 2.94
C LYS A 47 10.73 21.78 1.60
N HIS A 48 9.64 21.69 0.87
CA HIS A 48 9.46 22.26 -0.46
C HIS A 48 8.22 23.19 -0.47
N GLN A 49 8.35 24.34 0.20
CA GLN A 49 7.21 25.25 0.49
C GLN A 49 6.53 25.83 -0.75
N GLY A 50 7.19 25.83 -1.91
CA GLY A 50 6.63 26.26 -3.19
C GLY A 50 5.75 25.21 -3.86
N ASP A 51 5.90 23.94 -3.54
CA ASP A 51 5.13 22.86 -4.17
C ASP A 51 3.87 22.53 -3.37
N LYS A 52 2.76 22.28 -4.06
CA LYS A 52 1.50 21.84 -3.44
C LYS A 52 1.15 20.43 -3.90
N VAL A 53 1.09 19.49 -2.95
CA VAL A 53 0.69 18.11 -3.19
C VAL A 53 -0.68 17.87 -2.58
N GLU A 54 -1.67 17.65 -3.44
CA GLU A 54 -3.02 17.28 -3.04
C GLU A 54 -3.20 15.77 -3.19
N VAL A 55 -3.34 15.06 -2.07
CA VAL A 55 -3.68 13.63 -2.08
C VAL A 55 -5.19 13.51 -1.93
N ILE A 56 -5.84 13.03 -2.99
CA ILE A 56 -7.30 12.86 -3.04
C ILE A 56 -7.69 11.74 -2.07
N ALA A 57 -8.50 12.07 -1.06
CA ALA A 57 -8.85 11.17 0.02
C ALA A 57 -9.77 10.01 -0.40
N ASP A 58 -10.58 10.22 -1.44
CA ASP A 58 -11.49 9.20 -1.95
C ASP A 58 -10.73 8.11 -2.72
N ALA A 59 -10.85 6.88 -2.24
CA ALA A 59 -10.25 5.72 -2.90
C ALA A 59 -10.92 5.43 -4.25
N MET A 60 -10.16 5.54 -5.34
CA MET A 60 -10.63 5.37 -6.70
C MET A 60 -10.24 4.00 -7.32
N SER A 61 -9.63 3.11 -6.58
CA SER A 61 -8.99 1.88 -7.08
C SER A 61 -7.78 2.14 -8.02
N THR A 62 -7.07 1.09 -8.41
CA THR A 62 -6.00 1.18 -9.43
C THR A 62 -6.53 1.67 -10.77
N THR A 63 -7.69 1.18 -11.20
CA THR A 63 -8.33 1.60 -12.46
C THR A 63 -8.72 3.08 -12.42
N GLY A 64 -9.32 3.55 -11.33
CA GLY A 64 -9.66 4.96 -11.17
C GLY A 64 -8.44 5.88 -11.12
N GLY A 65 -7.31 5.40 -10.61
CA GLY A 65 -6.03 6.10 -10.68
C GLY A 65 -5.55 6.28 -12.12
N LEU A 66 -5.66 5.22 -12.94
CA LEU A 66 -5.31 5.26 -14.36
C LEU A 66 -6.22 6.21 -15.15
N GLU A 67 -7.52 6.16 -14.93
CA GLU A 67 -8.49 7.06 -15.56
C GLU A 67 -8.26 8.53 -15.14
N GLY A 68 -7.93 8.75 -13.87
CA GLY A 68 -7.56 10.05 -13.37
C GLY A 68 -6.34 10.66 -14.05
N LEU A 69 -5.32 9.84 -14.34
CA LEU A 69 -4.15 10.25 -15.14
C LEU A 69 -4.55 10.57 -16.58
N LYS A 70 -5.26 9.65 -17.28
CA LYS A 70 -5.67 9.83 -18.67
C LYS A 70 -6.53 11.08 -18.88
N SER A 71 -7.35 11.44 -17.89
CA SER A 71 -8.19 12.65 -17.92
C SER A 71 -7.47 13.93 -17.47
N GLY A 72 -6.20 13.86 -17.08
CA GLY A 72 -5.44 15.00 -16.55
C GLY A 72 -5.84 15.46 -15.15
N ARG A 73 -6.73 14.74 -14.46
CA ARG A 73 -7.12 15.05 -13.07
C ARG A 73 -6.03 14.70 -12.05
N LEU A 74 -5.17 13.76 -12.38
CA LEU A 74 -4.06 13.32 -11.54
C LEU A 74 -2.73 13.54 -12.25
N SER A 75 -1.71 13.89 -11.48
CA SER A 75 -0.31 13.90 -11.89
C SER A 75 0.37 12.56 -11.58
N ILE A 76 -0.07 11.90 -10.51
CA ILE A 76 0.43 10.60 -10.04
C ILE A 76 -0.76 9.70 -9.68
N GLY A 77 -0.80 8.51 -10.27
CA GLY A 77 -1.77 7.48 -9.94
C GLY A 77 -1.20 6.48 -8.93
N LEU A 78 -1.95 6.16 -7.89
CA LEU A 78 -1.58 5.16 -6.88
C LEU A 78 -2.14 3.79 -7.26
N VAL A 79 -1.28 2.76 -7.25
CA VAL A 79 -1.66 1.41 -7.65
C VAL A 79 -1.20 0.37 -6.63
N THR A 80 -1.99 -0.69 -6.45
CA THR A 80 -1.71 -1.82 -5.55
C THR A 80 -1.55 -3.14 -6.29
N ARG A 81 -1.32 -3.07 -7.57
CA ARG A 81 -0.90 -4.14 -8.47
C ARG A 81 -0.07 -3.57 -9.61
N ALA A 82 0.72 -4.40 -10.26
CA ALA A 82 1.35 -4.02 -11.52
C ALA A 82 0.28 -3.67 -12.59
N PRO A 83 0.56 -2.72 -13.49
CA PRO A 83 -0.28 -2.46 -14.65
C PRO A 83 -0.43 -3.72 -15.53
N LYS A 84 -1.62 -3.90 -16.12
CA LYS A 84 -1.87 -4.92 -17.13
C LYS A 84 -1.14 -4.56 -18.43
N ASP A 85 -1.05 -5.49 -19.36
CA ASP A 85 -0.25 -5.26 -20.59
C ASP A 85 -0.79 -4.11 -21.45
N ASP A 86 -2.10 -3.95 -21.53
CA ASP A 86 -2.75 -2.80 -22.18
C ASP A 86 -2.55 -1.48 -21.43
N GLU A 87 -2.43 -1.53 -20.10
CA GLU A 87 -2.14 -0.37 -19.27
C GLU A 87 -0.66 0.06 -19.37
N LYS A 88 0.27 -0.91 -19.43
CA LYS A 88 1.73 -0.65 -19.57
C LYS A 88 2.10 0.16 -20.81
N ALA A 89 1.31 0.05 -21.86
CA ALA A 89 1.54 0.80 -23.10
C ALA A 89 1.39 2.32 -22.95
N VAL A 90 0.68 2.78 -21.90
CA VAL A 90 0.31 4.19 -21.72
C VAL A 90 0.84 4.82 -20.45
N VAL A 91 1.43 4.04 -19.53
CA VAL A 91 1.96 4.56 -18.27
C VAL A 91 3.40 4.12 -17.98
N VAL A 92 4.12 4.98 -17.28
CA VAL A 92 5.37 4.61 -16.60
C VAL A 92 5.01 4.11 -15.21
N TYR A 93 5.38 2.87 -14.91
CA TYR A 93 5.15 2.24 -13.61
C TYR A 93 6.43 2.21 -12.79
N ARG A 94 6.32 2.62 -11.52
CA ARG A 94 7.40 2.52 -10.55
C ARG A 94 6.90 1.81 -9.30
N VAL A 95 7.55 0.72 -8.92
CA VAL A 95 7.31 0.05 -7.65
C VAL A 95 7.90 0.90 -6.52
N MET A 96 7.10 1.19 -5.50
CA MET A 96 7.51 1.92 -4.30
C MET A 96 7.86 0.96 -3.15
N GLY A 97 7.20 -0.18 -3.13
CA GLY A 97 7.39 -1.20 -2.11
C GLY A 97 6.38 -2.33 -2.22
N ARG A 98 6.34 -3.15 -1.18
CA ARG A 98 5.41 -4.29 -1.05
C ARG A 98 4.62 -4.17 0.24
N ALA A 99 3.38 -4.65 0.23
CA ALA A 99 2.58 -4.81 1.44
C ALA A 99 2.20 -6.29 1.59
N ILE A 100 2.41 -6.84 2.77
CA ILE A 100 2.05 -8.24 3.07
C ILE A 100 0.54 -8.41 2.90
N VAL A 101 0.16 -9.45 2.19
CA VAL A 101 -1.20 -10.00 2.24
C VAL A 101 -1.18 -11.10 3.26
N GLY A 102 -1.94 -10.97 4.33
CA GLY A 102 -1.91 -11.87 5.48
C GLY A 102 -3.29 -12.43 5.83
N ILE A 103 -3.27 -13.51 6.59
CA ILE A 103 -4.47 -14.07 7.21
C ILE A 103 -4.62 -13.45 8.59
N GLY A 104 -5.56 -12.51 8.70
CA GLY A 104 -5.84 -11.78 9.94
C GLY A 104 -6.80 -12.50 10.85
N VAL A 105 -6.46 -12.55 12.13
CA VAL A 105 -7.34 -12.99 13.23
C VAL A 105 -7.17 -12.07 14.41
N HIS A 106 -8.13 -12.10 15.33
CA HIS A 106 -7.97 -11.35 16.59
C HIS A 106 -6.80 -11.89 17.41
N LYS A 107 -5.99 -11.01 18.02
CA LYS A 107 -4.74 -11.36 18.72
C LYS A 107 -4.91 -12.38 19.85
N ASN A 108 -6.09 -12.40 20.48
CA ASN A 108 -6.42 -13.33 21.57
C ASN A 108 -6.68 -14.77 21.09
N MET A 109 -6.74 -15.01 19.78
CA MET A 109 -6.84 -16.36 19.23
C MET A 109 -5.51 -17.09 19.45
N PRO A 110 -5.48 -18.29 20.05
CA PRO A 110 -4.22 -19.00 20.34
C PRO A 110 -3.54 -19.57 19.09
N VAL A 111 -4.25 -19.64 17.95
CA VAL A 111 -3.70 -20.12 16.66
C VAL A 111 -2.59 -19.19 16.19
N THR A 112 -1.46 -19.75 15.76
CA THR A 112 -0.29 -19.00 15.26
C THR A 112 -0.05 -19.19 13.77
N GLY A 113 -0.67 -20.20 13.15
CA GLY A 113 -0.54 -20.46 11.73
C GLY A 113 -1.52 -21.52 11.24
N LEU A 114 -1.65 -21.59 9.92
CA LEU A 114 -2.42 -22.60 9.20
C LEU A 114 -1.57 -23.18 8.07
N SER A 115 -1.70 -24.49 7.78
CA SER A 115 -1.23 -25.02 6.52
C SER A 115 -2.06 -24.48 5.35
N GLU A 116 -1.56 -24.56 4.13
CA GLU A 116 -2.35 -24.16 2.95
C GLU A 116 -3.66 -24.97 2.83
N SER A 117 -3.64 -26.26 3.18
CA SER A 117 -4.84 -27.10 3.20
C SER A 117 -5.84 -26.61 4.27
N GLN A 118 -5.39 -26.40 5.51
CA GLN A 118 -6.25 -25.90 6.58
C GLN A 118 -6.84 -24.53 6.22
N LEU A 119 -6.04 -23.65 5.56
CA LEU A 119 -6.54 -22.37 5.08
C LEU A 119 -7.73 -22.55 4.12
N CYS A 120 -7.59 -23.44 3.14
CA CYS A 120 -8.68 -23.74 2.20
C CYS A 120 -9.90 -24.39 2.90
N ASP A 121 -9.68 -25.26 3.85
CA ASP A 121 -10.72 -25.95 4.59
C ASP A 121 -11.51 -24.98 5.50
N VAL A 122 -10.83 -24.03 6.11
CA VAL A 122 -11.46 -22.97 6.90
C VAL A 122 -12.32 -22.07 6.00
N PHE A 123 -11.74 -21.55 4.91
CA PHE A 123 -12.47 -20.61 4.07
C PHE A 123 -13.62 -21.25 3.27
N SER A 124 -13.53 -22.56 2.97
CA SER A 124 -14.64 -23.31 2.35
C SER A 124 -15.67 -23.81 3.35
N GLY A 125 -15.39 -23.71 4.66
CA GLY A 125 -16.30 -24.19 5.73
C GLY A 125 -16.25 -25.69 5.95
N ARG A 126 -15.21 -26.40 5.47
CA ARG A 126 -14.94 -27.79 5.87
C ARG A 126 -14.46 -27.87 7.31
N ILE A 127 -13.60 -26.96 7.72
CA ILE A 127 -13.23 -26.71 9.13
C ILE A 127 -14.08 -25.55 9.64
N LYS A 128 -14.86 -25.77 10.70
CA LYS A 128 -15.82 -24.80 11.24
C LYS A 128 -15.50 -24.33 12.65
N LEU A 129 -14.67 -25.06 13.37
CA LEU A 129 -14.34 -24.78 14.77
C LEU A 129 -12.86 -24.49 14.92
N TRP A 130 -12.52 -23.51 15.70
CA TRP A 130 -11.13 -23.13 15.97
C TRP A 130 -10.30 -24.24 16.61
N LYS A 131 -10.92 -25.12 17.43
CA LYS A 131 -10.24 -26.29 18.00
C LYS A 131 -9.67 -27.26 16.98
N GLU A 132 -10.25 -27.34 15.79
CA GLU A 132 -9.78 -28.23 14.71
C GLU A 132 -8.45 -27.77 14.10
N VAL A 133 -8.04 -26.54 14.37
CA VAL A 133 -6.77 -25.94 13.94
C VAL A 133 -5.90 -25.47 15.12
N GLY A 134 -6.09 -26.08 16.29
CA GLY A 134 -5.29 -25.78 17.49
C GLY A 134 -5.69 -24.50 18.23
N GLY A 135 -6.87 -24.00 17.96
CA GLY A 135 -7.44 -22.85 18.66
C GLY A 135 -8.30 -23.24 19.86
N ALA A 136 -8.93 -22.26 20.47
CA ALA A 136 -9.91 -22.45 21.55
C ALA A 136 -11.24 -23.01 21.00
N GLU A 137 -12.14 -23.39 21.92
CA GLU A 137 -13.52 -23.68 21.53
C GLU A 137 -14.17 -22.48 20.86
N GLY A 138 -15.02 -22.72 19.86
CA GLY A 138 -15.78 -21.68 19.19
C GLY A 138 -15.81 -21.84 17.67
N LYS A 139 -16.83 -21.21 17.09
CA LYS A 139 -17.04 -21.21 15.64
C LYS A 139 -16.07 -20.26 14.94
N ILE A 140 -15.58 -20.65 13.78
CA ILE A 140 -14.86 -19.77 12.87
C ILE A 140 -15.86 -18.95 12.07
N THR A 141 -15.75 -17.64 12.13
CA THR A 141 -16.53 -16.74 11.26
C THR A 141 -15.62 -16.20 10.16
N VAL A 142 -15.85 -16.65 8.94
CA VAL A 142 -15.10 -16.18 7.77
C VAL A 142 -15.66 -14.83 7.33
N ILE A 143 -14.76 -13.86 7.21
CA ILE A 143 -15.06 -12.56 6.59
C ILE A 143 -14.30 -12.48 5.29
N ALA A 144 -15.03 -12.24 4.20
CA ALA A 144 -14.47 -12.24 2.86
C ALA A 144 -14.81 -10.96 2.09
N ARG A 145 -14.10 -10.76 1.02
CA ARG A 145 -14.36 -9.68 0.07
C ARG A 145 -14.74 -10.25 -1.29
N LYS A 146 -15.11 -9.37 -2.23
CA LYS A 146 -15.41 -9.79 -3.60
C LYS A 146 -14.18 -10.40 -4.26
N ALA A 147 -14.39 -11.32 -5.19
CA ALA A 147 -13.33 -12.04 -5.88
C ALA A 147 -12.38 -11.13 -6.70
N ASP A 148 -12.78 -9.92 -7.03
CA ASP A 148 -11.93 -8.90 -7.70
C ASP A 148 -11.07 -8.07 -6.75
N ASP A 149 -11.14 -8.30 -5.43
CA ASP A 149 -10.24 -7.69 -4.46
C ASP A 149 -8.79 -8.16 -4.65
N ASN A 150 -7.84 -7.24 -4.64
CA ASN A 150 -6.43 -7.55 -4.90
C ASN A 150 -5.83 -8.54 -3.88
N ASN A 151 -6.24 -8.51 -2.61
CA ASN A 151 -5.75 -9.46 -1.61
C ASN A 151 -6.31 -10.86 -1.86
N GLU A 152 -7.60 -10.93 -2.22
CA GLU A 152 -8.23 -12.20 -2.63
C GLU A 152 -7.54 -12.79 -3.85
N GLN A 153 -7.35 -11.99 -4.90
CA GLN A 153 -6.68 -12.43 -6.13
C GLN A 153 -5.23 -12.88 -5.87
N ASN A 154 -4.54 -12.25 -4.92
CA ASN A 154 -3.20 -12.64 -4.53
C ASN A 154 -3.15 -14.09 -4.00
N LEU A 155 -4.06 -14.45 -3.08
CA LEU A 155 -4.13 -15.82 -2.57
C LEU A 155 -4.58 -16.80 -3.66
N ARG A 156 -5.61 -16.46 -4.44
CA ARG A 156 -6.12 -17.30 -5.53
C ARG A 156 -5.06 -17.64 -6.57
N SER A 157 -4.15 -16.73 -6.84
CA SER A 157 -3.06 -16.94 -7.80
C SER A 157 -1.90 -17.77 -7.26
N LYS A 158 -1.76 -17.91 -5.93
CA LYS A 158 -0.57 -18.49 -5.28
C LYS A 158 -0.84 -19.74 -4.46
N VAL A 159 -2.09 -19.99 -4.08
CA VAL A 159 -2.53 -21.18 -3.33
C VAL A 159 -3.42 -22.01 -4.20
N ALA A 160 -2.96 -23.19 -4.60
CA ALA A 160 -3.66 -24.01 -5.60
C ALA A 160 -5.12 -24.32 -5.23
N CYS A 161 -5.39 -24.73 -3.98
CA CYS A 161 -6.74 -25.03 -3.51
C CYS A 161 -7.62 -23.78 -3.33
N PHE A 162 -7.04 -22.57 -3.37
CA PHE A 162 -7.78 -21.31 -3.26
C PHE A 162 -8.26 -20.78 -4.62
N LYS A 163 -7.67 -21.26 -5.72
CA LYS A 163 -7.92 -20.77 -7.09
C LYS A 163 -9.41 -20.66 -7.41
N ASP A 164 -10.14 -21.75 -7.23
CA ASP A 164 -11.56 -21.82 -7.53
C ASP A 164 -12.43 -21.99 -6.26
N LEU A 165 -11.85 -21.64 -5.09
CA LEU A 165 -12.49 -21.83 -3.81
C LEU A 165 -13.76 -20.99 -3.73
N LYS A 166 -14.86 -21.64 -3.37
CA LYS A 166 -16.10 -21.00 -2.95
C LYS A 166 -16.07 -20.86 -1.43
N PHE A 167 -16.25 -19.63 -0.95
CA PHE A 167 -16.36 -19.39 0.48
C PHE A 167 -17.55 -20.11 1.08
N THR A 168 -17.44 -20.45 2.38
CA THR A 168 -18.57 -21.00 3.13
C THR A 168 -19.83 -20.15 2.97
N ALA A 169 -20.99 -20.77 2.90
CA ALA A 169 -22.27 -20.07 2.67
C ALA A 169 -22.62 -19.04 3.75
N ASP A 170 -22.07 -19.20 4.95
CA ASP A 170 -22.23 -18.27 6.07
C ASP A 170 -21.09 -17.23 6.18
N ALA A 171 -20.23 -17.11 5.17
CA ALA A 171 -19.21 -16.07 5.12
C ALA A 171 -19.86 -14.67 5.05
N ILE A 172 -19.35 -13.75 5.85
CA ILE A 172 -19.79 -12.36 5.84
C ILE A 172 -19.03 -11.64 4.74
N MET A 173 -19.76 -11.20 3.70
CA MET A 173 -19.18 -10.47 2.57
C MET A 173 -19.16 -8.98 2.87
N LEU A 174 -17.98 -8.37 2.90
CA LEU A 174 -17.80 -6.93 3.13
C LEU A 174 -17.20 -6.26 1.88
N VAL A 175 -17.64 -5.02 1.63
CA VAL A 175 -17.22 -4.25 0.45
C VAL A 175 -15.89 -3.55 0.67
N ARG A 176 -15.62 -3.07 1.88
CA ARG A 176 -14.43 -2.27 2.20
C ARG A 176 -13.46 -3.04 3.08
N GLY A 177 -12.15 -2.89 2.80
CA GLY A 177 -11.10 -3.55 3.58
C GLY A 177 -11.03 -3.11 5.03
N ASN A 178 -11.31 -1.83 5.33
CA ASN A 178 -11.40 -1.33 6.70
C ASN A 178 -12.55 -1.97 7.49
N GLU A 179 -13.71 -2.19 6.89
CA GLU A 179 -14.84 -2.88 7.54
C GLU A 179 -14.47 -4.32 7.94
N LEU A 180 -13.76 -5.03 7.05
CA LEU A 180 -13.24 -6.36 7.34
C LEU A 180 -12.26 -6.34 8.52
N MET A 181 -11.32 -5.40 8.50
CA MET A 181 -10.35 -5.26 9.59
C MET A 181 -11.01 -4.86 10.92
N ASP A 182 -12.00 -3.94 10.89
CA ASP A 182 -12.78 -3.57 12.08
C ASP A 182 -13.55 -4.75 12.66
N ALA A 183 -14.09 -5.62 11.79
CA ALA A 183 -14.79 -6.82 12.23
C ALA A 183 -13.84 -7.81 12.92
N ILE A 184 -12.62 -7.99 12.42
CA ILE A 184 -11.59 -8.84 13.05
C ILE A 184 -11.10 -8.23 14.37
N ASP A 185 -10.82 -6.91 14.38
CA ASP A 185 -10.31 -6.20 15.56
C ASP A 185 -11.26 -6.25 16.76
N ARG A 186 -12.59 -6.28 16.48
CA ARG A 186 -13.64 -6.23 17.51
C ARG A 186 -14.21 -7.58 17.89
N ARG A 187 -14.01 -8.63 17.08
CA ARG A 187 -14.70 -9.92 17.26
C ARG A 187 -13.70 -11.08 17.25
N PRO A 188 -13.32 -11.61 18.43
CA PRO A 188 -12.63 -12.89 18.51
C PRO A 188 -13.41 -13.98 17.74
N GLY A 189 -12.71 -14.90 17.11
CA GLY A 189 -13.32 -15.97 16.32
C GLY A 189 -13.54 -15.64 14.84
N THR A 190 -13.23 -14.41 14.41
CA THR A 190 -13.25 -14.04 12.98
C THR A 190 -11.89 -14.27 12.31
N ILE A 191 -11.93 -14.57 11.00
CA ILE A 191 -10.78 -14.73 10.13
C ILE A 191 -11.04 -14.04 8.79
N GLY A 192 -10.01 -13.40 8.22
CA GLY A 192 -10.14 -12.77 6.90
C GLY A 192 -8.78 -12.49 6.27
N ILE A 193 -8.79 -12.13 4.99
CA ILE A 193 -7.60 -11.77 4.22
C ILE A 193 -7.40 -10.26 4.33
N VAL A 194 -6.27 -9.84 4.85
CA VAL A 194 -5.96 -8.44 5.17
C VAL A 194 -4.64 -7.98 4.55
N SER A 195 -4.45 -6.67 4.45
CA SER A 195 -3.16 -6.08 4.09
C SER A 195 -2.44 -5.54 5.33
N SER A 196 -1.14 -5.80 5.45
CA SER A 196 -0.35 -5.45 6.65
C SER A 196 -0.28 -3.94 6.96
N GLY A 197 -0.24 -3.07 5.95
CA GLY A 197 -0.07 -1.63 6.15
C GLY A 197 -1.11 -1.03 7.10
N SER A 198 -2.38 -1.18 6.75
CA SER A 198 -3.50 -0.69 7.58
C SER A 198 -3.68 -1.46 8.89
N VAL A 199 -3.30 -2.75 8.93
CA VAL A 199 -3.43 -3.59 10.14
C VAL A 199 -2.52 -3.10 11.24
N LEU A 200 -1.22 -2.91 10.93
CA LEU A 200 -0.20 -2.59 11.93
C LEU A 200 -0.37 -1.19 12.53
N SER A 201 -0.88 -0.22 11.75
CA SER A 201 -0.94 1.16 12.19
C SER A 201 -2.22 1.54 12.94
N GLN A 202 -3.32 0.82 12.73
CA GLN A 202 -4.64 1.27 13.20
C GLN A 202 -5.43 0.24 13.99
N ARG A 203 -5.02 -1.05 13.98
CA ARG A 203 -5.80 -2.15 14.58
C ARG A 203 -4.92 -3.06 15.43
N PRO A 204 -4.64 -2.66 16.66
CA PRO A 204 -3.69 -3.34 17.54
C PRO A 204 -4.17 -4.73 18.01
N ASN A 205 -5.44 -5.06 17.78
CA ASN A 205 -5.98 -6.37 18.16
C ASN A 205 -5.94 -7.40 17.04
N ILE A 206 -5.42 -7.05 15.83
CA ILE A 206 -5.23 -8.01 14.76
C ILE A 206 -3.80 -8.56 14.79
N LYS A 207 -3.68 -9.87 14.67
CA LYS A 207 -2.42 -10.54 14.33
C LYS A 207 -2.55 -11.31 13.03
N LEU A 208 -1.43 -11.49 12.35
CA LEU A 208 -1.34 -12.26 11.13
C LEU A 208 -0.86 -13.69 11.45
N LEU A 209 -1.50 -14.67 10.84
CA LEU A 209 -1.11 -16.08 10.95
C LEU A 209 0.00 -16.44 9.97
N ALA A 210 0.89 -17.33 10.38
CA ALA A 210 1.79 -18.00 9.46
C ALA A 210 0.98 -18.86 8.47
N VAL A 211 1.42 -18.96 7.22
CA VAL A 211 0.83 -19.81 6.19
C VAL A 211 1.87 -20.81 5.70
N GLY A 212 1.54 -22.09 5.73
CA GLY A 212 2.49 -23.15 5.37
C GLY A 212 3.77 -23.14 6.22
N GLY A 213 3.68 -22.71 7.49
CA GLY A 213 4.82 -22.60 8.41
C GLY A 213 5.66 -21.33 8.23
N VAL A 214 5.32 -20.44 7.29
CA VAL A 214 6.08 -19.22 7.03
C VAL A 214 5.36 -18.01 7.63
N ALA A 215 6.04 -17.29 8.53
CA ALA A 215 5.49 -16.09 9.15
C ALA A 215 5.43 -14.90 8.15
N PRO A 216 4.36 -14.08 8.19
CA PRO A 216 4.23 -12.88 7.38
C PRO A 216 5.10 -11.75 7.94
N SER A 217 6.37 -11.72 7.56
CA SER A 217 7.31 -10.68 8.00
C SER A 217 8.00 -10.00 6.81
N PRO A 218 8.51 -8.76 6.99
CA PRO A 218 9.30 -8.09 5.96
C PRO A 218 10.48 -8.92 5.47
N GLU A 219 11.21 -9.58 6.37
CA GLU A 219 12.38 -10.40 6.06
C GLU A 219 11.99 -11.62 5.20
N ASN A 220 10.86 -12.26 5.52
CA ASN A 220 10.36 -13.40 4.76
C ASN A 220 9.84 -12.99 3.38
N VAL A 221 9.29 -11.77 3.22
CA VAL A 221 8.92 -11.24 1.91
C VAL A 221 10.15 -10.89 1.08
N GLN A 222 11.15 -10.24 1.67
CA GLN A 222 12.39 -9.87 0.99
C GLN A 222 13.19 -11.11 0.54
N SER A 223 13.26 -12.13 1.37
CA SER A 223 13.93 -13.41 1.04
C SER A 223 13.13 -14.32 0.12
N GLY A 224 11.88 -13.95 -0.24
CA GLY A 224 11.00 -14.75 -1.07
C GLY A 224 10.36 -15.96 -0.38
N LYS A 225 10.60 -16.17 0.93
CA LYS A 225 9.98 -17.26 1.70
C LYS A 225 8.47 -17.06 1.85
N TYR A 226 8.04 -15.80 2.17
CA TYR A 226 6.63 -15.44 2.22
C TYR A 226 6.19 -14.83 0.90
N LYS A 227 5.37 -15.57 0.14
CA LYS A 227 5.01 -15.22 -1.24
C LYS A 227 3.77 -14.32 -1.36
N PHE A 228 3.03 -14.07 -0.27
CA PHE A 228 1.77 -13.32 -0.30
C PHE A 228 2.01 -11.85 -0.01
N TYR A 229 2.13 -11.06 -1.06
CA TYR A 229 2.25 -9.60 -0.99
C TYR A 229 1.67 -8.95 -2.24
N ASN A 230 1.19 -7.75 -2.12
CA ASN A 230 0.84 -6.88 -3.24
C ASN A 230 1.93 -5.82 -3.43
N GLU A 231 2.27 -5.53 -4.66
CA GLU A 231 3.10 -4.38 -4.96
C GLU A 231 2.34 -3.09 -4.67
N ARG A 232 3.07 -2.15 -4.12
CA ARG A 232 2.65 -0.77 -3.92
C ARG A 232 3.44 0.07 -4.90
N GLY A 233 2.77 0.73 -5.81
CA GLY A 233 3.44 1.49 -6.84
C GLY A 233 2.70 2.75 -7.25
N ILE A 234 3.36 3.51 -8.09
CA ILE A 234 2.78 4.68 -8.73
C ILE A 234 2.82 4.52 -10.26
N ILE A 235 1.91 5.19 -10.91
CA ILE A 235 1.88 5.34 -12.37
C ILE A 235 1.86 6.82 -12.74
N THR A 236 2.52 7.16 -13.85
CA THR A 236 2.52 8.51 -14.46
C THR A 236 2.36 8.38 -15.97
N LEU A 237 1.88 9.44 -16.64
CA LEU A 237 1.93 9.54 -18.09
C LEU A 237 3.32 10.05 -18.49
N GLY A 238 4.18 9.15 -18.99
CA GLY A 238 5.56 9.49 -19.30
C GLY A 238 6.46 9.66 -18.04
N ALA A 239 7.70 10.09 -18.26
CA ALA A 239 8.65 10.35 -17.19
C ALA A 239 8.17 11.51 -16.30
N PRO A 240 8.15 11.35 -14.96
CA PRO A 240 7.72 12.43 -14.06
C PRO A 240 8.65 13.63 -14.17
N GLN A 241 8.07 14.83 -14.17
CA GLN A 241 8.76 16.11 -14.25
C GLN A 241 8.37 17.01 -13.05
N GLY A 242 9.06 18.14 -12.89
CA GLY A 242 8.69 19.17 -11.93
C GLY A 242 8.47 18.66 -10.50
N ALA A 243 7.42 19.13 -9.84
CA ALA A 243 7.07 18.73 -8.48
C ALA A 243 6.76 17.23 -8.36
N ALA A 244 6.18 16.60 -9.38
CA ALA A 244 5.95 15.15 -9.37
C ALA A 244 7.27 14.37 -9.27
N LYS A 245 8.29 14.77 -10.05
CA LYS A 245 9.62 14.17 -9.96
C LYS A 245 10.23 14.39 -8.59
N ARG A 246 10.21 15.64 -8.08
CA ARG A 246 10.79 15.97 -6.76
C ARG A 246 10.14 15.18 -5.62
N LEU A 247 8.81 15.03 -5.63
CA LEU A 247 8.10 14.19 -4.66
C LEU A 247 8.55 12.73 -4.71
N LEU A 248 8.70 12.16 -5.92
CA LEU A 248 9.15 10.78 -6.09
C LEU A 248 10.63 10.59 -5.74
N ASP A 249 11.45 11.58 -5.99
CA ASP A 249 12.85 11.59 -5.53
C ASP A 249 12.93 11.67 -4.00
N PHE A 250 12.09 12.49 -3.36
CA PHE A 250 11.96 12.53 -1.90
C PHE A 250 11.51 11.19 -1.33
N ALA A 251 10.55 10.53 -1.98
CA ALA A 251 10.10 9.19 -1.57
C ALA A 251 11.24 8.16 -1.56
N ALA A 252 12.24 8.32 -2.43
CA ALA A 252 13.41 7.44 -2.50
C ALA A 252 14.50 7.77 -1.46
N THR A 253 14.41 8.91 -0.77
CA THR A 253 15.37 9.26 0.30
C THR A 253 15.19 8.36 1.53
N PRO A 254 16.22 8.24 2.42
CA PRO A 254 16.07 7.50 3.68
C PRO A 254 14.88 7.97 4.52
N GLU A 255 14.59 9.27 4.53
CA GLU A 255 13.44 9.83 5.24
C GLU A 255 12.12 9.41 4.60
N GLY A 256 11.98 9.53 3.28
CA GLY A 256 10.80 9.08 2.55
C GLY A 256 10.55 7.59 2.75
N GLN A 257 11.60 6.77 2.67
CA GLN A 257 11.51 5.32 2.91
C GLN A 257 11.10 5.00 4.36
N LYS A 258 11.58 5.76 5.34
CA LYS A 258 11.16 5.61 6.74
C LYS A 258 9.67 5.92 6.93
N ILE A 259 9.16 6.97 6.27
CA ILE A 259 7.73 7.32 6.31
C ILE A 259 6.89 6.18 5.72
N LEU A 260 7.25 5.70 4.54
CA LEU A 260 6.55 4.61 3.86
C LEU A 260 6.57 3.32 4.70
N SER A 261 7.73 2.98 5.30
CA SER A 261 7.88 1.80 6.15
C SER A 261 7.09 1.91 7.45
N GLY A 262 6.95 3.10 8.00
CA GLY A 262 6.15 3.37 9.20
C GLY A 262 4.66 3.01 9.02
N ARG A 263 4.21 2.91 7.78
CA ARG A 263 2.87 2.44 7.40
C ARG A 263 2.84 0.97 6.97
N GLY A 264 3.92 0.22 7.21
CA GLY A 264 4.01 -1.21 6.89
C GLY A 264 4.30 -1.53 5.43
N MET A 265 4.76 -0.55 4.65
CA MET A 265 5.32 -0.80 3.33
C MET A 265 6.73 -1.39 3.47
N ILE A 266 7.01 -2.46 2.77
CA ILE A 266 8.33 -3.06 2.66
C ILE A 266 9.00 -2.43 1.45
N PRO A 267 10.07 -1.61 1.62
CA PRO A 267 10.75 -0.97 0.51
C PRO A 267 11.30 -2.00 -0.50
N VAL A 268 11.28 -1.64 -1.76
CA VAL A 268 12.00 -2.36 -2.82
C VAL A 268 13.31 -1.62 -3.02
N LEU A 269 14.41 -2.27 -2.69
CA LEU A 269 15.77 -1.77 -2.86
C LEU A 269 16.15 -1.72 -4.33
#